data_04da9a8a432292020147a63e489c65d5
#
_entry.id   04da9a8a432292020147a63e489c65d5
#
_cell.length_a   1.000
_cell.length_b   1.000
_cell.length_c   1.000
_cell.angle_alpha   90.00
_cell.angle_beta   90.00
_cell.angle_gamma   90.00
#
_symmetry.space_group_name_H-M   'P 1'
#
loop_
_entity.id
_entity.type
_entity.pdbx_description
1 polymer ?
#
loop_
_entity_poly.entity_id
_entity_poly.type
_entity_poly.pdbx_seq_one_letter_code
_entity_poly.pdbx_strand_id
1 'polypeptide(L)'
;MKQYLDLLDRTLKEGKLKHNRTGVDTLSISGSMLEFDMSTGKFPLLTTKKMGLKTVFSELEMFIKGITSKKFLQDRKSGIWSAWCNPQKVPYSTDPEQQKLMAAEDDLGPIYGFNGNYWDAGQDRYVTVTRRTLVRTAEGTGGPKPKPDDCVSVWDSAIYAAQYLLREKSLLECNDFIDTYGKRIFQRLLDIYDRLIRTDTLLPYKWAFMKNFMHDCTKMPGWVAFLRNPDGYVLDNTYYGSNGYSLETCVWLPVEEQDHYRIMDRGNTGNTLQRFPLPINQLQNVIDTLKTDPTSRRMVVSYWNPALMPEMALPPCHYCYEFVSDGESVDLLFKMRSVDEFLGMPFDIAHYAMMLLLICHQVRMKPGKLIGFFADTHIYVNHLEQVKEQLSREPFESPTVNIINADDPDWTIWDWKYTDFELVNYQCHPPIKAPVAV
;
A
#
# COMPACT_ATOMS: atom_id res chain seq x y z
N MET A 1 -15.66 22.56 4.79
CA MET A 1 -16.60 21.37 4.74
C MET A 1 -18.04 21.73 4.38
N LYS A 2 -18.35 23.01 4.02
CA LYS A 2 -19.72 23.41 3.64
C LYS A 2 -20.27 22.59 2.47
N GLN A 3 -19.51 22.38 1.42
CA GLN A 3 -19.91 21.60 0.24
C GLN A 3 -20.39 20.16 0.60
N TYR A 4 -19.75 19.52 1.60
CA TYR A 4 -20.19 18.22 2.10
C TYR A 4 -21.57 18.32 2.77
N LEU A 5 -21.81 19.35 3.59
CA LEU A 5 -23.11 19.57 4.23
C LEU A 5 -24.20 19.89 3.19
N ASP A 6 -23.86 20.68 2.18
CA ASP A 6 -24.78 20.99 1.08
C ASP A 6 -25.16 19.73 0.28
N LEU A 7 -24.19 18.81 0.06
CA LEU A 7 -24.44 17.50 -0.58
C LEU A 7 -25.33 16.61 0.30
N LEU A 8 -25.03 16.53 1.60
CA LEU A 8 -25.81 15.75 2.56
C LEU A 8 -27.28 16.21 2.62
N ASP A 9 -27.51 17.54 2.64
CA ASP A 9 -28.85 18.15 2.60
C ASP A 9 -29.56 17.87 1.25
N ARG A 10 -28.82 17.95 0.14
CA ARG A 10 -29.35 17.63 -1.18
C ARG A 10 -29.79 16.16 -1.25
N THR A 11 -28.98 15.22 -0.78
CA THR A 11 -29.33 13.79 -0.80
C THR A 11 -30.52 13.49 0.12
N LEU A 12 -30.63 14.18 1.26
CA LEU A 12 -31.77 14.05 2.15
C LEU A 12 -33.10 14.53 1.45
N LYS A 13 -33.03 15.57 0.62
CA LYS A 13 -34.21 16.17 -0.05
C LYS A 13 -34.57 15.51 -1.38
N GLU A 14 -33.56 15.14 -2.18
CA GLU A 14 -33.73 14.71 -3.58
C GLU A 14 -33.47 13.21 -3.77
N GLY A 15 -32.91 12.54 -2.77
CA GLY A 15 -32.52 11.12 -2.85
C GLY A 15 -33.72 10.20 -3.08
N LYS A 16 -33.55 9.25 -3.98
CA LYS A 16 -34.55 8.22 -4.26
C LYS A 16 -34.32 7.01 -3.37
N LEU A 17 -35.41 6.45 -2.85
CA LEU A 17 -35.36 5.24 -2.05
C LEU A 17 -34.82 4.08 -2.91
N LYS A 18 -33.83 3.37 -2.38
CA LYS A 18 -33.16 2.25 -3.04
C LYS A 18 -32.93 1.11 -2.06
N HIS A 19 -33.41 -0.07 -2.44
CA HIS A 19 -33.13 -1.32 -1.71
C HIS A 19 -31.74 -1.83 -2.05
N ASN A 20 -31.08 -2.46 -1.09
CA ASN A 20 -29.75 -3.02 -1.29
C ASN A 20 -29.51 -4.27 -0.44
N ARG A 21 -28.33 -4.89 -0.63
CA ARG A 21 -27.97 -6.18 0.00
C ARG A 21 -27.84 -6.14 1.53
N THR A 22 -27.65 -4.96 2.14
CA THR A 22 -27.47 -4.85 3.60
C THR A 22 -28.79 -4.98 4.39
N GLY A 23 -29.93 -5.03 3.68
CA GLY A 23 -31.25 -5.06 4.31
C GLY A 23 -31.70 -3.70 4.89
N VAL A 24 -30.86 -2.65 4.80
CA VAL A 24 -31.19 -1.30 5.20
C VAL A 24 -31.27 -0.42 3.94
N ASP A 25 -32.44 0.12 3.65
CA ASP A 25 -32.66 0.97 2.49
C ASP A 25 -31.80 2.25 2.54
N THR A 26 -31.61 2.87 1.38
CA THR A 26 -30.88 4.13 1.25
C THR A 26 -31.69 5.16 0.50
N LEU A 27 -31.52 6.45 0.82
CA LEU A 27 -31.80 7.56 -0.07
C LEU A 27 -30.55 7.81 -0.91
N SER A 28 -30.65 7.74 -2.22
CA SER A 28 -29.52 7.78 -3.13
C SER A 28 -29.69 8.79 -4.25
N ILE A 29 -28.60 9.50 -4.58
CA ILE A 29 -28.46 10.31 -5.80
C ILE A 29 -27.30 9.76 -6.63
N SER A 30 -27.36 9.97 -7.95
CA SER A 30 -26.31 9.54 -8.87
C SER A 30 -25.45 10.73 -9.30
N GLY A 31 -24.14 10.58 -9.19
CA GLY A 31 -23.16 11.55 -9.68
C GLY A 31 -23.10 12.83 -8.83
N SER A 32 -22.08 12.91 -7.99
CA SER A 32 -21.74 14.12 -7.24
C SER A 32 -20.24 14.34 -7.23
N MET A 33 -19.84 15.57 -6.95
CA MET A 33 -18.44 15.98 -6.87
C MET A 33 -18.27 16.95 -5.70
N LEU A 34 -17.16 16.81 -4.99
CA LEU A 34 -16.70 17.76 -3.99
C LEU A 34 -15.28 18.21 -4.31
N GLU A 35 -14.97 19.47 -4.09
CA GLU A 35 -13.65 20.05 -4.32
C GLU A 35 -13.20 20.81 -3.08
N PHE A 36 -11.98 20.55 -2.62
CA PHE A 36 -11.37 21.21 -1.46
C PHE A 36 -10.04 21.83 -1.86
N ASP A 37 -9.90 23.14 -1.66
CA ASP A 37 -8.63 23.84 -1.88
C ASP A 37 -7.69 23.62 -0.70
N MET A 38 -6.68 22.75 -0.91
CA MET A 38 -5.65 22.41 0.07
C MET A 38 -4.48 23.41 0.06
N SER A 39 -4.39 24.28 -0.96
CA SER A 39 -3.33 25.30 -1.07
C SER A 39 -3.38 26.34 0.05
N THR A 40 -4.54 26.49 0.65
CA THR A 40 -4.78 27.39 1.80
C THR A 40 -4.24 26.87 3.11
N GLY A 41 -3.71 25.64 3.15
CA GLY A 41 -3.30 24.94 4.37
C GLY A 41 -4.47 24.41 5.21
N LYS A 42 -5.71 24.64 4.81
CA LYS A 42 -6.90 24.13 5.51
C LYS A 42 -7.10 22.65 5.19
N PHE A 43 -7.23 21.84 6.24
CA PHE A 43 -7.48 20.40 6.09
C PHE A 43 -8.99 20.13 6.12
N PRO A 44 -9.56 19.41 5.13
CA PRO A 44 -11.01 19.20 5.01
C PRO A 44 -11.49 18.13 6.00
N LEU A 45 -11.49 18.44 7.28
CA LEU A 45 -11.97 17.60 8.36
C LEU A 45 -13.33 18.12 8.87
N LEU A 46 -14.24 17.19 9.17
CA LEU A 46 -15.52 17.54 9.75
C LEU A 46 -15.36 18.22 11.11
N THR A 47 -16.13 19.29 11.30
CA THR A 47 -16.25 20.01 12.57
C THR A 47 -17.67 19.93 13.15
N THR A 48 -18.66 19.53 12.36
CA THR A 48 -20.05 19.31 12.79
C THR A 48 -20.26 18.01 13.58
N LYS A 49 -19.29 17.09 13.53
CA LYS A 49 -19.19 15.94 14.43
C LYS A 49 -17.72 15.54 14.60
N LYS A 50 -17.37 15.00 15.77
CA LYS A 50 -16.01 14.50 16.05
C LYS A 50 -15.70 13.28 15.19
N MET A 51 -14.54 13.29 14.52
CA MET A 51 -14.02 12.21 13.70
C MET A 51 -13.06 11.29 14.48
N GLY A 52 -13.10 10.00 14.18
CA GLY A 52 -12.17 9.00 14.74
C GLY A 52 -10.85 8.95 13.97
N LEU A 53 -10.02 9.98 14.06
CA LEU A 53 -8.80 10.12 13.24
C LEU A 53 -7.82 8.96 13.37
N LYS A 54 -7.71 8.36 14.55
CA LYS A 54 -6.90 7.17 14.74
C LYS A 54 -7.31 6.03 13.79
N THR A 55 -8.59 5.81 13.63
CA THR A 55 -9.13 4.79 12.71
C THR A 55 -8.81 5.14 11.26
N VAL A 56 -9.13 6.39 10.84
CA VAL A 56 -8.88 6.87 9.46
C VAL A 56 -7.42 6.69 9.08
N PHE A 57 -6.51 7.20 9.90
CA PHE A 57 -5.09 7.23 9.55
C PHE A 57 -4.37 5.91 9.79
N SER A 58 -4.86 5.05 10.69
CA SER A 58 -4.37 3.65 10.75
C SER A 58 -4.73 2.86 9.49
N GLU A 59 -5.92 3.10 8.92
CA GLU A 59 -6.31 2.49 7.66
C GLU A 59 -5.51 3.05 6.48
N LEU A 60 -5.28 4.36 6.43
CA LEU A 60 -4.40 4.97 5.43
C LEU A 60 -2.98 4.38 5.48
N GLU A 61 -2.41 4.24 6.68
CA GLU A 61 -1.10 3.60 6.86
C GLU A 61 -1.10 2.15 6.34
N MET A 62 -2.15 1.39 6.65
CA MET A 62 -2.35 0.03 6.14
C MET A 62 -2.36 0.00 4.61
N PHE A 63 -3.06 0.94 3.97
CA PHE A 63 -3.16 1.00 2.51
C PHE A 63 -1.86 1.47 1.85
N ILE A 64 -1.20 2.49 2.40
CA ILE A 64 0.12 2.93 1.91
C ILE A 64 1.12 1.77 1.93
N LYS A 65 1.12 0.97 2.99
CA LYS A 65 2.04 -0.18 3.15
C LYS A 65 1.59 -1.45 2.43
N GLY A 66 0.39 -1.45 1.82
CA GLY A 66 -0.15 -2.62 1.10
C GLY A 66 -0.44 -3.83 2.00
N ILE A 67 -0.70 -3.60 3.29
CA ILE A 67 -0.96 -4.65 4.28
C ILE A 67 -2.38 -5.19 4.08
N THR A 68 -2.54 -6.51 4.12
CA THR A 68 -3.83 -7.21 3.95
C THR A 68 -4.36 -7.85 5.23
N SER A 69 -3.60 -7.83 6.32
CA SER A 69 -4.03 -8.39 7.61
C SER A 69 -4.79 -7.36 8.43
N LYS A 70 -6.07 -7.65 8.78
CA LYS A 70 -6.85 -6.78 9.66
C LYS A 70 -6.31 -6.69 11.09
N LYS A 71 -5.43 -7.63 11.48
CA LYS A 71 -4.75 -7.59 12.77
C LYS A 71 -3.96 -6.29 12.95
N PHE A 72 -3.40 -5.76 11.86
CA PHE A 72 -2.73 -4.45 11.86
C PHE A 72 -3.60 -3.33 12.44
N LEU A 73 -4.89 -3.31 12.10
CA LEU A 73 -5.87 -2.34 12.62
C LEU A 73 -6.36 -2.70 14.01
N GLN A 74 -6.56 -3.98 14.30
CA GLN A 74 -7.02 -4.47 15.61
C GLN A 74 -5.97 -4.16 16.71
N ASP A 75 -4.68 -4.34 16.43
CA ASP A 75 -3.59 -3.98 17.34
C ASP A 75 -3.57 -2.47 17.64
N ARG A 76 -4.10 -1.66 16.72
CA ARG A 76 -4.32 -0.21 16.88
C ARG A 76 -5.69 0.14 17.48
N LYS A 77 -6.44 -0.87 17.97
CA LYS A 77 -7.80 -0.73 18.52
C LYS A 77 -8.82 -0.14 17.53
N SER A 78 -8.64 -0.41 16.25
CA SER A 78 -9.58 -0.10 15.19
C SER A 78 -10.27 -1.39 14.73
N GLY A 79 -11.59 -1.44 14.82
CA GLY A 79 -12.41 -2.60 14.43
C GLY A 79 -13.07 -2.47 13.06
N ILE A 80 -12.66 -1.50 12.25
CA ILE A 80 -13.37 -1.17 10.98
C ILE A 80 -13.47 -2.34 10.01
N TRP A 81 -12.49 -3.25 10.01
CA TRP A 81 -12.47 -4.46 9.16
C TRP A 81 -12.76 -5.75 9.90
N SER A 82 -13.14 -5.71 11.19
CA SER A 82 -13.25 -6.92 12.02
C SER A 82 -14.29 -7.92 11.54
N ALA A 83 -15.36 -7.47 10.88
CA ALA A 83 -16.42 -8.33 10.35
C ALA A 83 -16.11 -8.96 8.97
N TRP A 84 -14.95 -8.65 8.38
CA TRP A 84 -14.61 -9.02 7.01
C TRP A 84 -13.35 -9.89 6.97
N CYS A 85 -13.23 -10.74 5.95
CA CYS A 85 -12.05 -11.54 5.65
C CYS A 85 -12.04 -11.96 4.17
N ASN A 86 -10.95 -12.56 3.72
CA ASN A 86 -10.84 -13.14 2.38
C ASN A 86 -11.89 -14.24 2.17
N PRO A 87 -12.85 -14.07 1.24
CA PRO A 87 -13.95 -14.99 1.04
C PRO A 87 -13.53 -16.36 0.47
N GLN A 88 -12.33 -16.47 -0.10
CA GLN A 88 -11.76 -17.74 -0.55
C GLN A 88 -11.29 -18.60 0.63
N LYS A 89 -10.96 -17.97 1.78
CA LYS A 89 -10.59 -18.67 3.01
C LYS A 89 -11.82 -18.98 3.88
N VAL A 90 -12.66 -17.98 4.10
CA VAL A 90 -13.88 -18.10 4.88
C VAL A 90 -15.01 -17.38 4.12
N PRO A 91 -15.91 -18.13 3.46
CA PRO A 91 -17.02 -17.55 2.71
C PRO A 91 -17.90 -16.64 3.57
N TYR A 92 -18.36 -15.53 2.99
CA TYR A 92 -19.26 -14.59 3.66
C TYR A 92 -20.57 -15.28 4.06
N SER A 93 -21.01 -15.05 5.29
CA SER A 93 -22.29 -15.53 5.79
C SER A 93 -22.82 -14.64 6.92
N THR A 94 -24.13 -14.63 7.10
CA THR A 94 -24.83 -14.04 8.26
C THR A 94 -25.03 -15.05 9.39
N ASP A 95 -24.67 -16.31 9.19
CA ASP A 95 -24.73 -17.35 10.22
C ASP A 95 -23.75 -17.01 11.36
N PRO A 96 -24.19 -17.07 12.64
CA PRO A 96 -23.35 -16.66 13.79
C PRO A 96 -22.05 -17.48 13.94
N GLU A 97 -22.05 -18.78 13.64
CA GLU A 97 -20.84 -19.60 13.74
C GLU A 97 -19.86 -19.24 12.61
N GLN A 98 -20.37 -19.03 11.41
CA GLN A 98 -19.56 -18.59 10.28
C GLN A 98 -18.98 -17.18 10.52
N GLN A 99 -19.76 -16.27 11.13
CA GLN A 99 -19.26 -14.94 11.51
C GLN A 99 -18.11 -15.00 12.51
N LYS A 100 -18.09 -15.98 13.43
CA LYS A 100 -16.94 -16.21 14.31
C LYS A 100 -15.69 -16.62 13.54
N LEU A 101 -15.84 -17.48 12.53
CA LEU A 101 -14.73 -17.89 11.66
C LEU A 101 -14.23 -16.70 10.83
N MET A 102 -15.15 -15.90 10.26
CA MET A 102 -14.79 -14.66 9.55
C MET A 102 -14.05 -13.68 10.46
N ALA A 103 -14.48 -13.53 11.71
CA ALA A 103 -13.81 -12.65 12.68
C ALA A 103 -12.40 -13.13 13.05
N ALA A 104 -12.18 -14.45 13.08
CA ALA A 104 -10.91 -15.09 13.42
C ALA A 104 -9.89 -15.12 12.27
N GLU A 105 -10.34 -15.06 11.00
CA GLU A 105 -9.46 -15.00 9.85
C GLU A 105 -8.91 -13.58 9.66
N ASP A 106 -7.60 -13.44 9.69
CA ASP A 106 -6.92 -12.12 9.65
C ASP A 106 -6.75 -11.56 8.24
N ASP A 107 -6.67 -12.41 7.22
CA ASP A 107 -6.44 -12.00 5.85
C ASP A 107 -7.69 -11.37 5.22
N LEU A 108 -7.55 -10.17 4.69
CA LEU A 108 -8.59 -9.45 3.94
C LEU A 108 -8.52 -9.68 2.42
N GLY A 109 -7.48 -10.42 1.96
CA GLY A 109 -7.18 -10.57 0.55
C GLY A 109 -6.55 -9.30 -0.06
N PRO A 110 -6.40 -9.25 -1.39
CA PRO A 110 -5.70 -8.18 -2.10
C PRO A 110 -6.51 -6.88 -2.18
N ILE A 111 -6.91 -6.32 -1.04
CA ILE A 111 -7.72 -5.10 -0.95
C ILE A 111 -6.87 -3.83 -1.17
N TYR A 112 -7.50 -2.78 -1.67
CA TYR A 112 -7.01 -1.39 -1.74
C TYR A 112 -5.51 -1.22 -2.00
N GLY A 113 -4.75 -0.84 -0.98
CA GLY A 113 -3.33 -0.54 -1.09
C GLY A 113 -2.48 -1.73 -1.55
N PHE A 114 -2.93 -2.95 -1.36
CA PHE A 114 -2.28 -4.11 -1.97
C PHE A 114 -2.27 -3.99 -3.50
N ASN A 115 -3.41 -3.69 -4.13
CA ASN A 115 -3.45 -3.46 -5.57
C ASN A 115 -2.72 -2.17 -5.99
N GLY A 116 -2.68 -1.16 -5.14
CA GLY A 116 -1.93 0.07 -5.39
C GLY A 116 -0.42 -0.13 -5.45
N ASN A 117 0.10 -0.94 -4.53
CA ASN A 117 1.55 -1.17 -4.38
C ASN A 117 2.04 -2.43 -5.10
N TYR A 118 1.13 -3.39 -5.33
CA TYR A 118 1.49 -4.72 -5.81
C TYR A 118 0.50 -5.20 -6.87
N TRP A 119 0.18 -4.35 -7.86
CA TRP A 119 -0.73 -4.72 -8.92
C TRP A 119 -0.24 -5.96 -9.65
N ASP A 120 -0.92 -7.07 -9.46
CA ASP A 120 -0.77 -8.27 -10.26
C ASP A 120 -1.78 -8.20 -11.40
N ALA A 121 -1.30 -8.00 -12.61
CA ALA A 121 -2.15 -7.91 -13.78
C ALA A 121 -2.72 -9.29 -14.21
N GLY A 122 -2.36 -10.39 -13.50
CA GLY A 122 -2.70 -11.75 -13.92
C GLY A 122 -2.18 -12.08 -15.33
N GLN A 123 -1.43 -11.16 -15.91
CA GLN A 123 -0.82 -11.29 -17.22
C GLN A 123 0.67 -11.44 -17.02
N ASP A 124 1.18 -12.47 -17.62
CA ASP A 124 2.60 -12.65 -17.81
C ASP A 124 3.16 -11.47 -18.60
N ARG A 125 3.95 -10.63 -17.93
CA ARG A 125 4.72 -9.66 -18.66
C ARG A 125 5.94 -10.33 -19.25
N TYR A 126 6.00 -10.32 -20.55
CA TYR A 126 7.24 -10.64 -21.26
C TYR A 126 8.20 -9.46 -21.06
N VAL A 127 9.13 -9.61 -20.16
CA VAL A 127 10.28 -8.69 -20.06
C VAL A 127 11.34 -9.26 -21.01
N THR A 128 11.76 -8.47 -21.98
CA THR A 128 12.95 -8.80 -22.76
C THR A 128 14.12 -8.64 -21.78
N VAL A 129 14.51 -9.71 -21.13
CA VAL A 129 15.75 -9.73 -20.38
C VAL A 129 16.87 -9.82 -21.42
N THR A 130 17.53 -8.69 -21.64
CA THR A 130 18.79 -8.72 -22.38
C THR A 130 19.80 -9.41 -21.47
N ARG A 131 19.80 -10.73 -21.51
CA ARG A 131 20.88 -11.49 -20.90
C ARG A 131 22.16 -11.01 -21.57
N ARG A 132 23.03 -10.36 -20.85
CA ARG A 132 24.45 -10.38 -21.23
C ARG A 132 24.89 -11.81 -21.06
N THR A 133 24.81 -12.57 -22.14
CA THR A 133 25.26 -13.94 -22.20
C THR A 133 26.74 -13.91 -21.92
N LEU A 134 27.14 -14.32 -20.74
CA LEU A 134 28.50 -14.75 -20.53
C LEU A 134 28.65 -16.02 -21.34
N VAL A 135 29.21 -15.88 -22.55
CA VAL A 135 29.64 -16.99 -23.38
C VAL A 135 30.65 -17.75 -22.52
N ARG A 136 30.26 -18.87 -21.94
CA ARG A 136 31.22 -19.89 -21.56
C ARG A 136 31.82 -20.37 -22.86
N THR A 137 32.97 -19.84 -23.21
CA THR A 137 33.84 -20.50 -24.20
C THR A 137 34.11 -21.91 -23.68
N ALA A 138 34.01 -22.89 -24.54
CA ALA A 138 34.20 -24.32 -24.22
C ALA A 138 35.61 -24.66 -23.66
N GLU A 139 36.43 -23.69 -23.49
CA GLU A 139 37.82 -23.81 -23.01
C GLU A 139 37.96 -23.02 -21.70
N GLY A 140 37.49 -23.52 -20.61
CA GLY A 140 37.91 -23.33 -19.21
C GLY A 140 38.51 -22.00 -18.70
N THR A 141 38.61 -20.95 -19.51
CA THR A 141 39.19 -19.66 -19.19
C THR A 141 38.13 -18.55 -19.08
N GLY A 142 37.03 -18.85 -18.39
CA GLY A 142 36.07 -17.80 -18.05
C GLY A 142 36.74 -16.85 -17.06
N GLY A 143 37.01 -15.61 -17.49
CA GLY A 143 37.37 -14.55 -16.55
C GLY A 143 36.31 -14.40 -15.47
N PRO A 144 36.63 -13.77 -14.32
CA PRO A 144 35.69 -13.56 -13.24
C PRO A 144 34.45 -12.84 -13.78
N LYS A 145 33.28 -13.39 -13.44
CA LYS A 145 32.00 -12.73 -13.78
C LYS A 145 32.01 -11.30 -13.20
N PRO A 146 31.53 -10.29 -13.93
CA PRO A 146 31.42 -8.95 -13.36
C PRO A 146 30.52 -9.01 -12.14
N LYS A 147 30.98 -8.44 -11.04
CA LYS A 147 30.18 -8.21 -9.83
C LYS A 147 29.60 -6.79 -9.89
N PRO A 148 28.47 -6.51 -9.25
CA PRO A 148 28.06 -5.14 -8.99
C PRO A 148 29.19 -4.38 -8.28
N ASP A 149 29.41 -3.12 -8.63
CA ASP A 149 30.56 -2.34 -8.17
C ASP A 149 30.66 -2.22 -6.64
N ASP A 150 29.52 -2.27 -5.96
CA ASP A 150 29.39 -2.17 -4.50
C ASP A 150 29.39 -3.52 -3.76
N CYS A 151 29.55 -4.66 -4.47
CA CYS A 151 29.58 -5.97 -3.86
C CYS A 151 30.98 -6.41 -3.45
N VAL A 152 31.06 -6.98 -2.24
CA VAL A 152 32.29 -7.52 -1.64
C VAL A 152 32.08 -8.95 -1.18
N SER A 153 33.16 -9.74 -1.12
CA SER A 153 33.10 -11.05 -0.46
C SER A 153 32.88 -10.88 1.04
N VAL A 154 31.98 -11.69 1.59
CA VAL A 154 31.71 -11.68 3.03
C VAL A 154 32.97 -12.00 3.83
N TRP A 155 33.80 -12.92 3.35
CA TRP A 155 35.01 -13.33 4.03
C TRP A 155 36.14 -12.31 3.95
N ASP A 156 36.15 -11.49 2.91
CA ASP A 156 37.12 -10.43 2.72
C ASP A 156 36.78 -9.16 3.53
N SER A 157 35.62 -9.12 4.15
CA SER A 157 35.12 -7.94 4.85
C SER A 157 35.15 -8.13 6.37
N ALA A 158 36.09 -7.46 7.03
CA ALA A 158 36.10 -7.36 8.50
C ALA A 158 34.80 -6.74 9.06
N ILE A 159 34.05 -6.01 8.22
CA ILE A 159 32.80 -5.36 8.58
C ILE A 159 31.66 -6.38 8.72
N TYR A 160 31.56 -7.35 7.80
CA TYR A 160 30.56 -8.42 7.94
C TYR A 160 30.83 -9.28 9.19
N ALA A 161 32.11 -9.55 9.50
CA ALA A 161 32.46 -10.25 10.74
C ALA A 161 32.05 -9.44 11.98
N ALA A 162 32.28 -8.12 11.98
CA ALA A 162 31.85 -7.24 13.07
C ALA A 162 30.32 -7.16 13.19
N GLN A 163 29.60 -7.07 12.06
CA GLN A 163 28.13 -7.04 12.03
C GLN A 163 27.50 -8.35 12.48
N TYR A 164 28.12 -9.48 12.15
CA TYR A 164 27.69 -10.79 12.66
C TYR A 164 27.74 -10.84 14.19
N LEU A 165 28.79 -10.30 14.80
CA LEU A 165 28.92 -10.19 16.25
C LEU A 165 27.93 -9.17 16.88
N LEU A 166 27.47 -8.20 16.10
CA LEU A 166 26.48 -7.21 16.53
C LEU A 166 25.03 -7.58 16.15
N ARG A 167 24.81 -8.85 15.77
CA ARG A 167 23.52 -9.37 15.30
C ARG A 167 22.34 -9.02 16.20
N GLU A 168 22.49 -9.14 17.51
CA GLU A 168 21.41 -8.84 18.46
C GLU A 168 20.97 -7.38 18.39
N LYS A 169 21.92 -6.45 18.21
CA LYS A 169 21.61 -5.03 18.04
C LYS A 169 20.90 -4.77 16.71
N SER A 170 21.36 -5.40 15.63
CA SER A 170 20.72 -5.30 14.32
C SER A 170 19.30 -5.88 14.30
N LEU A 171 19.02 -6.92 15.11
CA LEU A 171 17.68 -7.49 15.26
C LEU A 171 16.69 -6.49 15.90
N LEU A 172 17.13 -5.71 16.88
CA LEU A 172 16.30 -4.69 17.52
C LEU A 172 15.88 -3.56 16.54
N GLU A 173 16.70 -3.27 15.54
CA GLU A 173 16.41 -2.28 14.51
C GLU A 173 15.37 -2.78 13.48
N CYS A 174 15.00 -4.06 13.50
CA CYS A 174 14.03 -4.67 12.59
C CYS A 174 12.61 -4.80 13.18
N ASN A 175 12.32 -4.23 14.35
CA ASN A 175 11.00 -4.31 14.97
C ASN A 175 9.89 -3.77 14.05
N ASP A 176 10.13 -2.65 13.37
CA ASP A 176 9.17 -2.07 12.43
C ASP A 176 8.86 -3.02 11.26
N PHE A 177 9.85 -3.78 10.81
CA PHE A 177 9.67 -4.81 9.79
C PHE A 177 8.82 -5.98 10.30
N ILE A 178 9.09 -6.44 11.53
CA ILE A 178 8.30 -7.49 12.19
C ILE A 178 6.85 -7.05 12.37
N ASP A 179 6.63 -5.81 12.80
CA ASP A 179 5.29 -5.24 13.00
C ASP A 179 4.54 -5.11 11.67
N THR A 180 5.26 -4.87 10.57
CA THR A 180 4.66 -4.69 9.24
C THR A 180 4.35 -6.04 8.56
N TYR A 181 5.30 -6.97 8.55
CA TYR A 181 5.23 -8.21 7.76
C TYR A 181 5.07 -9.47 8.62
N GLY A 182 5.18 -9.36 9.93
CA GLY A 182 5.03 -10.47 10.88
C GLY A 182 6.30 -11.29 11.11
N LYS A 183 6.31 -11.99 12.24
CA LYS A 183 7.47 -12.79 12.71
C LYS A 183 7.87 -13.90 11.74
N ARG A 184 6.92 -14.53 11.04
CA ARG A 184 7.21 -15.63 10.09
C ARG A 184 8.03 -15.14 8.91
N ILE A 185 7.64 -14.02 8.30
CA ILE A 185 8.37 -13.41 7.17
C ILE A 185 9.77 -12.98 7.64
N PHE A 186 9.83 -12.30 8.79
CA PHE A 186 11.10 -11.90 9.38
C PHE A 186 12.03 -13.09 9.60
N GLN A 187 11.55 -14.18 10.22
CA GLN A 187 12.36 -15.37 10.47
C GLN A 187 12.86 -16.00 9.16
N ARG A 188 12.02 -16.07 8.15
CA ARG A 188 12.40 -16.60 6.83
C ARG A 188 13.49 -15.77 6.16
N LEU A 189 13.38 -14.45 6.21
CA LEU A 189 14.43 -13.56 5.70
C LEU A 189 15.72 -13.65 6.51
N LEU A 190 15.60 -13.80 7.82
CA LEU A 190 16.75 -14.00 8.70
C LEU A 190 17.52 -15.28 8.35
N ASP A 191 16.80 -16.38 8.09
CA ASP A 191 17.42 -17.66 7.69
C ASP A 191 18.12 -17.53 6.32
N ILE A 192 17.56 -16.75 5.40
CA ILE A 192 18.17 -16.46 4.10
C ILE A 192 19.42 -15.60 4.30
N TYR A 193 19.33 -14.53 5.08
CA TYR A 193 20.43 -13.63 5.39
C TYR A 193 21.61 -14.36 6.05
N ASP A 194 21.34 -15.19 7.06
CA ASP A 194 22.33 -16.00 7.74
C ASP A 194 23.04 -16.97 6.79
N ARG A 195 22.32 -17.56 5.84
CA ARG A 195 22.91 -18.42 4.82
C ARG A 195 23.80 -17.63 3.88
N LEU A 196 23.37 -16.45 3.41
CA LEU A 196 24.17 -15.60 2.54
C LEU A 196 25.49 -15.17 3.22
N ILE A 197 25.46 -14.85 4.51
CA ILE A 197 26.65 -14.45 5.27
C ILE A 197 27.60 -15.64 5.50
N ARG A 198 27.08 -16.88 5.63
CA ARG A 198 27.90 -18.06 5.87
C ARG A 198 28.55 -18.63 4.61
N THR A 199 28.11 -18.21 3.44
CA THR A 199 28.68 -18.63 2.16
C THR A 199 29.63 -17.54 1.63
N ASP A 200 30.64 -17.93 0.85
CA ASP A 200 31.50 -16.95 0.15
C ASP A 200 30.72 -16.34 -1.01
N THR A 201 29.81 -15.44 -0.66
CA THR A 201 28.88 -14.81 -1.58
C THR A 201 29.22 -13.33 -1.69
N LEU A 202 29.15 -12.77 -2.90
CA LEU A 202 29.32 -11.33 -3.10
C LEU A 202 28.03 -10.60 -2.70
N LEU A 203 28.11 -9.77 -1.67
CA LEU A 203 26.99 -9.00 -1.14
C LEU A 203 27.28 -7.49 -1.20
N PRO A 204 26.28 -6.63 -1.38
CA PRO A 204 26.44 -5.18 -1.25
C PRO A 204 26.92 -4.82 0.16
N TYR A 205 27.82 -3.88 0.25
CA TYR A 205 28.32 -3.39 1.54
C TYR A 205 27.19 -2.93 2.48
N LYS A 206 26.16 -2.27 1.93
CA LYS A 206 24.97 -1.83 2.70
C LYS A 206 24.21 -2.99 3.36
N TRP A 207 24.31 -4.24 2.83
CA TRP A 207 23.68 -5.43 3.42
C TRP A 207 24.46 -6.01 4.60
N ALA A 208 25.59 -5.42 4.96
CA ALA A 208 26.19 -5.67 6.28
C ALA A 208 25.21 -5.33 7.42
N PHE A 209 24.26 -4.43 7.15
CA PHE A 209 23.16 -4.12 8.06
C PHE A 209 21.91 -4.89 7.64
N MET A 210 21.42 -5.77 8.51
CA MET A 210 20.23 -6.60 8.25
C MET A 210 19.00 -5.78 7.85
N LYS A 211 18.81 -4.60 8.45
CA LYS A 211 17.72 -3.67 8.13
C LYS A 211 17.74 -3.30 6.64
N ASN A 212 18.90 -3.00 6.08
CA ASN A 212 19.03 -2.65 4.67
C ASN A 212 18.75 -3.84 3.75
N PHE A 213 19.24 -5.04 4.12
CA PHE A 213 18.90 -6.27 3.39
C PHE A 213 17.39 -6.50 3.36
N MET A 214 16.72 -6.44 4.50
CA MET A 214 15.27 -6.65 4.58
C MET A 214 14.48 -5.61 3.79
N HIS A 215 14.88 -4.34 3.88
CA HIS A 215 14.26 -3.27 3.11
C HIS A 215 14.43 -3.47 1.59
N ASP A 216 15.63 -3.86 1.13
CA ASP A 216 15.85 -4.14 -0.28
C ASP A 216 15.05 -5.37 -0.75
N CYS A 217 14.92 -6.41 0.06
CA CYS A 217 14.09 -7.59 -0.23
C CYS A 217 12.65 -7.22 -0.58
N THR A 218 12.08 -6.20 0.06
CA THR A 218 10.70 -5.74 -0.24
C THR A 218 10.54 -5.09 -1.59
N LYS A 219 11.64 -4.63 -2.20
CA LYS A 219 11.66 -3.95 -3.50
C LYS A 219 11.97 -4.88 -4.66
N MET A 220 12.41 -6.11 -4.38
CA MET A 220 12.78 -7.07 -5.41
C MET A 220 11.57 -7.66 -6.10
N PRO A 221 11.65 -7.94 -7.41
CA PRO A 221 10.62 -8.66 -8.14
C PRO A 221 10.25 -9.97 -7.44
N GLY A 222 8.95 -10.30 -7.41
CA GLY A 222 8.44 -11.53 -6.78
C GLY A 222 8.19 -11.42 -5.26
N TRP A 223 8.46 -10.27 -4.61
CA TRP A 223 8.25 -10.08 -3.18
C TRP A 223 6.85 -10.45 -2.71
N VAL A 224 5.82 -10.04 -3.44
CA VAL A 224 4.41 -10.31 -3.09
C VAL A 224 4.11 -11.81 -3.12
N ALA A 225 4.62 -12.50 -4.13
CA ALA A 225 4.46 -13.95 -4.22
C ALA A 225 5.18 -14.66 -3.07
N PHE A 226 6.38 -14.17 -2.70
CA PHE A 226 7.09 -14.63 -1.50
C PHE A 226 6.28 -14.40 -0.22
N LEU A 227 5.63 -13.23 -0.05
CA LEU A 227 4.78 -12.97 1.13
C LEU A 227 3.63 -13.96 1.26
N ARG A 228 3.03 -14.36 0.13
CA ARG A 228 1.92 -15.34 0.10
C ARG A 228 2.38 -16.76 0.46
N ASN A 229 3.57 -17.14 0.06
CA ASN A 229 4.14 -18.48 0.29
C ASN A 229 5.65 -18.41 0.56
N PRO A 230 6.10 -17.97 1.74
CA PRO A 230 7.51 -17.73 2.03
C PRO A 230 8.41 -18.96 1.88
N ASP A 231 7.84 -20.15 2.10
CA ASP A 231 8.59 -21.41 2.02
C ASP A 231 8.72 -21.94 0.59
N GLY A 232 7.82 -21.49 -0.30
CA GLY A 232 7.81 -21.85 -1.73
C GLY A 232 8.68 -20.94 -2.61
N TYR A 233 9.39 -19.96 -2.02
CA TYR A 233 10.20 -18.99 -2.76
C TYR A 233 11.62 -18.91 -2.24
N VAL A 234 12.55 -18.60 -3.15
CA VAL A 234 13.97 -18.38 -2.86
C VAL A 234 14.43 -17.04 -3.42
N LEU A 235 15.40 -16.44 -2.77
CA LEU A 235 16.11 -15.29 -3.31
C LEU A 235 17.17 -15.79 -4.30
N ASP A 236 17.03 -15.41 -5.57
CA ASP A 236 17.92 -15.84 -6.65
C ASP A 236 18.63 -14.64 -7.27
N ASN A 237 19.94 -14.76 -7.49
CA ASN A 237 20.79 -13.77 -8.13
C ASN A 237 21.28 -14.20 -9.52
N THR A 238 21.04 -15.44 -9.89
CA THR A 238 21.53 -16.00 -11.16
C THR A 238 20.60 -15.64 -12.31
N TYR A 239 19.37 -15.23 -11.99
CA TYR A 239 18.36 -14.86 -12.94
C TYR A 239 18.83 -13.80 -13.95
N TYR A 240 19.46 -12.73 -13.46
CA TYR A 240 20.04 -11.69 -14.32
C TYR A 240 21.49 -12.00 -14.74
N GLY A 241 21.96 -13.22 -14.55
CA GLY A 241 23.33 -13.63 -14.94
C GLY A 241 24.43 -13.08 -14.04
N SER A 242 24.10 -12.58 -12.85
CA SER A 242 25.06 -12.09 -11.87
C SER A 242 25.61 -13.21 -10.99
N ASN A 243 26.80 -13.03 -10.43
CA ASN A 243 27.35 -13.88 -9.37
C ASN A 243 27.40 -13.17 -8.00
N GLY A 244 26.86 -11.95 -7.92
CA GLY A 244 26.69 -11.20 -6.68
C GLY A 244 25.21 -10.91 -6.41
N TYR A 245 24.87 -10.78 -5.14
CA TYR A 245 23.54 -10.39 -4.70
C TYR A 245 23.45 -8.87 -4.56
N SER A 246 22.42 -8.26 -5.07
CA SER A 246 22.07 -6.86 -4.86
C SER A 246 20.59 -6.63 -5.16
N LEU A 247 20.09 -5.43 -4.92
CA LEU A 247 18.72 -5.05 -5.28
C LEU A 247 18.46 -5.21 -6.78
N GLU A 248 19.46 -4.91 -7.61
CA GLU A 248 19.36 -4.92 -9.07
C GLU A 248 19.56 -6.33 -9.67
N THR A 249 20.17 -7.24 -8.92
CA THR A 249 20.53 -8.58 -9.42
C THR A 249 19.66 -9.69 -8.85
N CYS A 250 18.84 -9.42 -7.85
CA CYS A 250 18.04 -10.42 -7.15
C CYS A 250 16.57 -10.38 -7.52
N VAL A 251 15.95 -11.55 -7.44
CA VAL A 251 14.52 -11.77 -7.66
C VAL A 251 14.02 -12.89 -6.76
N TRP A 252 12.77 -12.84 -6.34
CA TRP A 252 12.10 -13.92 -5.64
C TRP A 252 11.51 -14.90 -6.66
N LEU A 253 12.03 -16.12 -6.71
CA LEU A 253 11.58 -17.20 -7.60
C LEU A 253 10.91 -18.32 -6.82
N PRO A 254 9.86 -18.98 -7.37
CA PRO A 254 9.40 -20.27 -6.88
C PRO A 254 10.56 -21.28 -6.80
N VAL A 255 10.58 -22.09 -5.75
CA VAL A 255 11.64 -23.11 -5.56
C VAL A 255 11.72 -24.06 -6.76
N GLU A 256 10.56 -24.45 -7.30
CA GLU A 256 10.44 -25.31 -8.48
C GLU A 256 10.97 -24.68 -9.78
N GLU A 257 10.99 -23.34 -9.87
CA GLU A 257 11.50 -22.63 -11.03
C GLU A 257 13.02 -22.40 -10.96
N GLN A 258 13.62 -22.39 -9.77
CA GLN A 258 15.05 -22.15 -9.60
C GLN A 258 15.90 -23.15 -10.39
N ASP A 259 15.54 -24.43 -10.39
CA ASP A 259 16.27 -25.47 -11.14
C ASP A 259 16.01 -25.37 -12.63
N HIS A 260 14.84 -24.93 -13.05
CA HIS A 260 14.50 -24.74 -14.45
C HIS A 260 15.39 -23.68 -15.11
N TYR A 261 15.63 -22.55 -14.43
CA TYR A 261 16.54 -21.50 -14.94
C TYR A 261 18.01 -21.94 -14.96
N ARG A 262 18.45 -22.74 -14.00
CA ARG A 262 19.80 -23.34 -14.01
C ARG A 262 20.00 -24.29 -15.21
N ILE A 263 18.96 -24.98 -15.62
CA ILE A 263 19.00 -25.90 -16.78
C ILE A 263 19.00 -25.14 -18.10
N MET A 264 18.23 -24.05 -18.23
CA MET A 264 18.20 -23.21 -19.42
C MET A 264 19.55 -22.51 -19.70
N ASP A 265 20.35 -22.29 -18.68
CA ASP A 265 21.69 -21.68 -18.82
C ASP A 265 22.72 -22.56 -19.54
N ARG A 266 22.41 -23.83 -19.73
CA ARG A 266 23.37 -24.81 -20.32
C ARG A 266 23.39 -24.87 -21.84
N GLY A 267 22.56 -24.11 -22.56
CA GLY A 267 22.53 -24.34 -24.02
C GLY A 267 21.91 -23.31 -24.94
N ASN A 268 21.45 -22.16 -24.51
CA ASN A 268 20.74 -21.27 -25.40
C ASN A 268 21.35 -19.87 -25.49
N THR A 269 21.94 -19.54 -26.64
CA THR A 269 22.49 -18.24 -27.03
C THR A 269 21.43 -17.30 -27.61
N GLY A 270 20.19 -17.35 -27.13
CA GLY A 270 19.08 -16.54 -27.64
C GLY A 270 18.49 -15.61 -26.59
N ASN A 271 18.01 -14.44 -27.02
CA ASN A 271 17.16 -13.59 -26.20
C ASN A 271 15.91 -14.38 -25.78
N THR A 272 15.85 -14.82 -24.55
CA THR A 272 14.68 -15.53 -24.03
C THR A 272 13.70 -14.50 -23.48
N LEU A 273 12.50 -14.46 -24.06
CA LEU A 273 11.36 -13.78 -23.45
C LEU A 273 10.99 -14.58 -22.21
N GLN A 274 11.25 -14.02 -21.05
CA GLN A 274 10.89 -14.66 -19.78
C GLN A 274 9.64 -14.01 -19.19
N ARG A 275 8.75 -14.84 -18.68
CA ARG A 275 7.46 -14.52 -18.11
C ARG A 275 7.61 -14.23 -16.61
N PHE A 276 7.32 -12.99 -16.18
CA PHE A 276 7.33 -12.64 -14.76
C PHE A 276 6.05 -11.96 -14.36
N PRO A 277 5.43 -12.36 -13.24
CA PRO A 277 4.58 -11.48 -12.51
C PRO A 277 5.46 -10.45 -11.77
N LEU A 278 5.83 -9.37 -12.45
CA LEU A 278 6.41 -8.21 -11.76
C LEU A 278 5.25 -7.43 -11.14
N PRO A 279 5.14 -7.37 -9.81
CA PRO A 279 4.17 -6.51 -9.19
C PRO A 279 4.47 -5.06 -9.58
N ILE A 280 3.44 -4.35 -10.00
CA ILE A 280 3.55 -2.93 -10.33
C ILE A 280 3.24 -2.16 -9.06
N ASN A 281 4.20 -1.41 -8.52
CA ASN A 281 3.92 -0.41 -7.51
C ASN A 281 3.43 0.87 -8.20
N GLN A 282 2.10 1.01 -8.32
CA GLN A 282 1.47 2.16 -8.98
C GLN A 282 1.74 3.46 -8.21
N LEU A 283 1.75 3.41 -6.87
CA LEU A 283 2.02 4.58 -6.03
C LEU A 283 3.47 5.05 -6.19
N GLN A 284 4.45 4.14 -6.22
CA GLN A 284 5.85 4.49 -6.51
C GLN A 284 5.99 5.11 -7.89
N ASN A 285 5.33 4.52 -8.90
CA ASN A 285 5.36 5.07 -10.26
C ASN A 285 4.82 6.51 -10.32
N VAL A 286 3.80 6.84 -9.54
CA VAL A 286 3.29 8.21 -9.42
C VAL A 286 4.33 9.12 -8.79
N ILE A 287 4.96 8.71 -7.68
CA ILE A 287 5.99 9.48 -6.98
C ILE A 287 7.19 9.75 -7.91
N ASP A 288 7.65 8.74 -8.62
CA ASP A 288 8.77 8.86 -9.55
C ASP A 288 8.41 9.76 -10.74
N THR A 289 7.16 9.66 -11.23
CA THR A 289 6.67 10.51 -12.31
C THR A 289 6.56 11.97 -11.86
N LEU A 290 6.03 12.25 -10.67
CA LEU A 290 5.98 13.61 -10.12
C LEU A 290 7.38 14.25 -9.99
N LYS A 291 8.41 13.44 -9.70
CA LYS A 291 9.80 13.93 -9.60
C LYS A 291 10.47 14.13 -10.95
N THR A 292 10.10 13.38 -11.99
CA THR A 292 10.82 13.36 -13.28
C THR A 292 10.05 14.01 -14.43
N ASP A 293 8.72 13.89 -14.44
CA ASP A 293 7.79 14.47 -15.43
C ASP A 293 6.50 14.90 -14.73
N PRO A 294 6.54 15.96 -13.90
CA PRO A 294 5.41 16.34 -13.04
C PRO A 294 4.14 16.72 -13.81
N THR A 295 4.24 17.10 -15.07
CA THR A 295 3.08 17.44 -15.92
C THR A 295 2.50 16.24 -16.67
N SER A 296 2.95 15.04 -16.38
CA SER A 296 2.43 13.80 -16.96
C SER A 296 0.94 13.60 -16.66
N ARG A 297 0.20 13.13 -17.65
CA ARG A 297 -1.24 12.80 -17.55
C ARG A 297 -1.47 11.31 -17.32
N ARG A 298 -0.48 10.58 -16.77
CA ARG A 298 -0.51 9.12 -16.60
C ARG A 298 -0.34 8.68 -15.14
N MET A 299 -0.54 9.60 -14.21
CA MET A 299 -0.35 9.36 -12.77
C MET A 299 -1.65 8.83 -12.14
N VAL A 300 -1.95 7.57 -12.41
CA VAL A 300 -3.17 6.89 -11.98
C VAL A 300 -2.82 5.70 -11.10
N VAL A 301 -3.56 5.55 -9.99
CA VAL A 301 -3.53 4.37 -9.11
C VAL A 301 -4.91 3.74 -9.11
N SER A 302 -5.02 2.49 -9.55
CA SER A 302 -6.26 1.72 -9.55
C SER A 302 -6.23 0.63 -8.49
N TYR A 303 -7.27 0.58 -7.67
CA TYR A 303 -7.52 -0.53 -6.75
C TYR A 303 -8.47 -1.57 -7.35
N TRP A 304 -9.12 -1.25 -8.47
CA TRP A 304 -10.08 -2.12 -9.14
C TRP A 304 -9.38 -3.14 -10.02
N ASN A 305 -9.11 -4.32 -9.45
CA ASN A 305 -8.53 -5.44 -10.18
C ASN A 305 -9.57 -6.56 -10.34
N PRO A 306 -10.22 -6.70 -11.51
CA PRO A 306 -11.28 -7.68 -11.71
C PRO A 306 -10.82 -9.13 -11.48
N ALA A 307 -9.57 -9.45 -11.77
CA ALA A 307 -9.03 -10.80 -11.61
C ALA A 307 -8.94 -11.23 -10.14
N LEU A 308 -8.72 -10.28 -9.23
CA LEU A 308 -8.55 -10.53 -7.80
C LEU A 308 -9.81 -10.26 -6.97
N MET A 309 -10.90 -9.79 -7.58
CA MET A 309 -12.16 -9.50 -6.88
C MET A 309 -12.69 -10.66 -6.03
N PRO A 310 -12.66 -11.91 -6.50
CA PRO A 310 -13.15 -13.04 -5.70
C PRO A 310 -12.36 -13.29 -4.40
N GLU A 311 -11.15 -12.75 -4.28
CA GLU A 311 -10.28 -12.88 -3.11
C GLU A 311 -10.40 -11.69 -2.15
N MET A 312 -11.02 -10.58 -2.56
CA MET A 312 -11.13 -9.37 -1.76
C MET A 312 -12.22 -9.51 -0.71
N ALA A 313 -11.95 -9.12 0.54
CA ALA A 313 -12.94 -9.04 1.60
C ALA A 313 -14.14 -8.18 1.18
N LEU A 314 -13.88 -7.06 0.49
CA LEU A 314 -14.86 -6.22 -0.18
C LEU A 314 -14.28 -5.66 -1.48
N PRO A 315 -15.05 -5.64 -2.59
CA PRO A 315 -14.68 -4.84 -3.76
C PRO A 315 -14.52 -3.36 -3.39
N PRO A 316 -13.43 -2.69 -3.80
CA PRO A 316 -13.11 -1.35 -3.33
C PRO A 316 -14.22 -0.34 -3.66
N CYS A 317 -14.64 0.43 -2.66
CA CYS A 317 -15.59 1.54 -2.81
C CYS A 317 -14.91 2.74 -3.49
N HIS A 318 -13.79 3.21 -2.94
CA HIS A 318 -12.87 4.13 -3.62
C HIS A 318 -11.90 3.28 -4.45
N TYR A 319 -12.13 3.24 -5.73
CA TYR A 319 -11.53 2.24 -6.62
C TYR A 319 -10.38 2.78 -7.47
N CYS A 320 -10.22 4.10 -7.57
CA CYS A 320 -9.20 4.75 -8.37
C CYS A 320 -8.92 6.15 -7.83
N TYR A 321 -7.67 6.56 -7.90
CA TYR A 321 -7.29 7.96 -7.72
C TYR A 321 -6.16 8.32 -8.68
N GLU A 322 -6.05 9.62 -8.98
CA GLU A 322 -5.09 10.15 -9.93
C GLU A 322 -4.55 11.49 -9.45
N PHE A 323 -3.36 11.82 -9.93
CA PHE A 323 -2.70 13.07 -9.64
C PHE A 323 -2.57 13.91 -10.90
N VAL A 324 -2.81 15.21 -10.75
CA VAL A 324 -2.61 16.21 -11.79
C VAL A 324 -1.71 17.29 -11.22
N SER A 325 -0.71 17.73 -11.98
CA SER A 325 0.21 18.76 -11.53
C SER A 325 0.55 19.72 -12.65
N ASP A 326 0.78 20.97 -12.26
CA ASP A 326 1.29 22.05 -13.11
C ASP A 326 2.84 22.20 -13.04
N GLY A 327 3.50 21.33 -12.26
CA GLY A 327 4.93 21.36 -11.98
C GLY A 327 5.29 22.06 -10.67
N GLU A 328 4.37 22.78 -10.03
CA GLU A 328 4.56 23.46 -8.74
C GLU A 328 3.66 22.91 -7.65
N SER A 329 2.42 22.62 -8.01
CA SER A 329 1.38 22.07 -7.13
C SER A 329 0.82 20.76 -7.65
N VAL A 330 0.25 19.96 -6.75
CA VAL A 330 -0.34 18.65 -7.04
C VAL A 330 -1.78 18.62 -6.59
N ASP A 331 -2.69 18.31 -7.50
CA ASP A 331 -4.06 17.96 -7.20
C ASP A 331 -4.21 16.45 -7.07
N LEU A 332 -5.08 15.99 -6.17
CA LEU A 332 -5.47 14.59 -6.04
C LEU A 332 -6.97 14.44 -6.34
N LEU A 333 -7.29 13.58 -7.30
CA LEU A 333 -8.66 13.26 -7.70
C LEU A 333 -8.96 11.81 -7.33
N PHE A 334 -9.97 11.53 -6.52
CA PHE A 334 -10.36 10.17 -6.16
C PHE A 334 -11.79 9.84 -6.60
N LYS A 335 -12.03 8.58 -6.93
CA LYS A 335 -13.28 8.10 -7.53
C LYS A 335 -13.87 6.98 -6.70
N MET A 336 -15.14 7.15 -6.32
CA MET A 336 -15.90 6.17 -5.55
C MET A 336 -17.11 5.69 -6.34
N ARG A 337 -17.29 4.36 -6.39
CA ARG A 337 -18.47 3.74 -7.01
C ARG A 337 -19.69 3.78 -6.09
N SER A 338 -19.45 3.86 -4.79
CA SER A 338 -20.49 3.80 -3.76
C SER A 338 -19.96 4.47 -2.50
N VAL A 339 -20.71 5.38 -1.90
CA VAL A 339 -20.30 6.11 -0.70
C VAL A 339 -21.48 6.37 0.25
N ASP A 340 -21.34 5.90 1.49
CA ASP A 340 -22.17 6.31 2.62
C ASP A 340 -21.77 7.75 3.02
N GLU A 341 -22.65 8.69 2.76
CA GLU A 341 -22.38 10.10 3.04
C GLU A 341 -22.18 10.39 4.52
N PHE A 342 -22.91 9.69 5.39
CA PHE A 342 -22.89 10.01 6.81
C PHE A 342 -21.68 9.44 7.55
N LEU A 343 -21.38 8.15 7.36
CA LEU A 343 -20.24 7.50 8.03
C LEU A 343 -18.98 7.48 7.18
N GLY A 344 -19.06 7.03 5.92
CA GLY A 344 -17.90 6.77 5.06
C GLY A 344 -17.26 8.01 4.46
N MET A 345 -18.02 8.83 3.73
CA MET A 345 -17.48 9.96 2.96
C MET A 345 -16.56 10.91 3.74
N PRO A 346 -16.86 11.30 4.99
CA PRO A 346 -15.94 12.14 5.75
C PRO A 346 -14.59 11.49 6.06
N PHE A 347 -14.58 10.15 6.22
CA PHE A 347 -13.36 9.37 6.41
C PHE A 347 -12.54 9.33 5.13
N ASP A 348 -13.19 9.07 3.98
CA ASP A 348 -12.55 9.03 2.67
C ASP A 348 -11.92 10.39 2.29
N ILE A 349 -12.64 11.50 2.56
CA ILE A 349 -12.12 12.85 2.34
C ILE A 349 -10.86 13.09 3.17
N ALA A 350 -10.88 12.78 4.47
CA ALA A 350 -9.73 12.96 5.35
C ALA A 350 -8.55 12.03 4.97
N HIS A 351 -8.85 10.80 4.54
CA HIS A 351 -7.88 9.82 4.05
C HIS A 351 -7.12 10.36 2.83
N TYR A 352 -7.83 10.79 1.78
CA TYR A 352 -7.20 11.31 0.57
C TYR A 352 -6.59 12.70 0.75
N ALA A 353 -7.11 13.52 1.67
CA ALA A 353 -6.46 14.78 2.04
C ALA A 353 -5.08 14.53 2.67
N MET A 354 -4.97 13.57 3.60
CA MET A 354 -3.68 13.19 4.17
C MET A 354 -2.77 12.56 3.11
N MET A 355 -3.28 11.70 2.24
CA MET A 355 -2.51 11.13 1.13
C MET A 355 -1.89 12.22 0.25
N LEU A 356 -2.66 13.25 -0.11
CA LEU A 356 -2.17 14.39 -0.89
C LEU A 356 -1.03 15.10 -0.16
N LEU A 357 -1.18 15.40 1.13
CA LEU A 357 -0.13 16.05 1.93
C LEU A 357 1.15 15.21 1.98
N LEU A 358 1.04 13.90 2.20
CA LEU A 358 2.19 12.98 2.27
C LEU A 358 2.94 12.90 0.94
N ILE A 359 2.22 12.80 -0.18
CA ILE A 359 2.80 12.79 -1.52
C ILE A 359 3.50 14.13 -1.81
N CYS A 360 2.82 15.25 -1.60
CA CYS A 360 3.40 16.59 -1.80
C CYS A 360 4.67 16.78 -0.98
N HIS A 361 4.65 16.29 0.26
CA HIS A 361 5.82 16.34 1.13
C HIS A 361 7.00 15.55 0.53
N GLN A 362 6.78 14.29 0.12
CA GLN A 362 7.84 13.43 -0.43
C GLN A 362 8.40 13.97 -1.76
N VAL A 363 7.58 14.59 -2.60
CA VAL A 363 8.03 15.11 -3.89
C VAL A 363 8.45 16.58 -3.83
N ARG A 364 8.33 17.24 -2.66
CA ARG A 364 8.68 18.65 -2.42
C ARG A 364 7.85 19.63 -3.28
N MET A 365 6.56 19.32 -3.48
CA MET A 365 5.61 20.15 -4.21
C MET A 365 4.51 20.67 -3.26
N LYS A 366 3.79 21.71 -3.69
CA LYS A 366 2.69 22.27 -2.90
C LYS A 366 1.41 21.44 -3.08
N PRO A 367 0.58 21.26 -2.03
CA PRO A 367 -0.75 20.71 -2.22
C PRO A 367 -1.63 21.71 -2.98
N GLY A 368 -2.34 21.24 -3.99
CA GLY A 368 -3.34 21.99 -4.74
C GLY A 368 -4.75 21.65 -4.26
N LYS A 369 -5.54 20.97 -5.09
CA LYS A 369 -6.93 20.61 -4.80
C LYS A 369 -7.07 19.13 -4.45
N LEU A 370 -7.99 18.81 -3.56
CA LEU A 370 -8.55 17.48 -3.37
C LEU A 370 -9.93 17.44 -4.02
N ILE A 371 -10.16 16.51 -4.96
CA ILE A 371 -11.39 16.40 -5.70
C ILE A 371 -11.95 14.99 -5.60
N GLY A 372 -13.17 14.84 -5.06
CA GLY A 372 -13.87 13.56 -4.98
C GLY A 372 -14.99 13.44 -6.02
N PHE A 373 -15.01 12.34 -6.77
CA PHE A 373 -16.09 11.97 -7.69
C PHE A 373 -16.83 10.75 -7.13
N PHE A 374 -18.14 10.87 -7.00
CA PHE A 374 -18.98 9.87 -6.35
C PHE A 374 -20.10 9.42 -7.29
N ALA A 375 -20.18 8.11 -7.58
CA ALA A 375 -21.19 7.58 -8.48
C ALA A 375 -22.54 7.33 -7.77
N ASP A 376 -22.59 6.41 -6.80
CA ASP A 376 -23.75 6.17 -5.94
C ASP A 376 -23.51 6.83 -4.59
N THR A 377 -24.11 7.98 -4.38
CA THR A 377 -23.98 8.79 -3.16
C THR A 377 -25.26 8.59 -2.35
N HIS A 378 -25.14 8.10 -1.10
CA HIS A 378 -26.34 7.69 -0.38
C HIS A 378 -26.28 7.91 1.13
N ILE A 379 -27.49 8.05 1.73
CA ILE A 379 -27.73 8.07 3.17
C ILE A 379 -28.57 6.85 3.52
N TYR A 380 -28.11 6.03 4.47
CA TYR A 380 -28.93 4.94 5.00
C TYR A 380 -30.15 5.48 5.76
N VAL A 381 -31.33 4.85 5.57
CA VAL A 381 -32.58 5.35 6.18
C VAL A 381 -32.54 5.32 7.72
N ASN A 382 -31.73 4.45 8.31
CA ASN A 382 -31.49 4.43 9.75
C ASN A 382 -30.50 5.51 10.26
N HIS A 383 -29.99 6.36 9.36
CA HIS A 383 -29.13 7.53 9.69
C HIS A 383 -29.86 8.87 9.54
N LEU A 384 -31.12 8.91 9.12
CA LEU A 384 -31.82 10.15 8.76
C LEU A 384 -31.89 11.15 9.93
N GLU A 385 -32.12 10.70 11.15
CA GLU A 385 -32.17 11.59 12.33
C GLU A 385 -30.79 12.14 12.67
N GLN A 386 -29.73 11.32 12.55
CA GLN A 386 -28.37 11.73 12.75
C GLN A 386 -27.91 12.76 11.70
N VAL A 387 -28.35 12.59 10.45
CA VAL A 387 -28.11 13.56 9.37
C VAL A 387 -28.77 14.90 9.68
N LYS A 388 -30.04 14.89 10.11
CA LYS A 388 -30.76 16.12 10.51
C LYS A 388 -30.04 16.81 11.67
N GLU A 389 -29.62 16.05 12.68
CA GLU A 389 -28.82 16.59 13.80
C GLU A 389 -27.53 17.21 13.29
N GLN A 390 -26.78 16.53 12.40
CA GLN A 390 -25.55 17.08 11.86
C GLN A 390 -25.76 18.36 11.07
N LEU A 391 -26.81 18.44 10.26
CA LEU A 391 -27.16 19.61 9.47
C LEU A 391 -27.62 20.79 10.33
N SER A 392 -28.11 20.57 11.54
CA SER A 392 -28.50 21.64 12.48
C SER A 392 -27.29 22.32 13.16
N ARG A 393 -26.07 21.77 13.00
CA ARG A 393 -24.87 22.26 13.68
C ARG A 393 -24.09 23.20 12.78
N GLU A 394 -23.75 24.38 13.28
CA GLU A 394 -22.85 25.32 12.59
C GLU A 394 -21.42 24.77 12.58
N PRO A 395 -20.76 24.72 11.40
CA PRO A 395 -19.38 24.24 11.32
C PRO A 395 -18.39 25.24 11.91
N PHE A 396 -17.40 24.74 12.63
CA PHE A 396 -16.21 25.53 13.00
C PHE A 396 -15.26 25.66 11.80
N GLU A 397 -14.25 26.52 11.96
CA GLU A 397 -13.19 26.66 10.95
C GLU A 397 -12.42 25.35 10.76
N SER A 398 -12.03 25.05 9.51
CA SER A 398 -11.23 23.87 9.22
C SER A 398 -9.85 23.95 9.87
N PRO A 399 -9.34 22.85 10.46
CA PRO A 399 -8.01 22.80 11.06
C PRO A 399 -6.91 22.84 9.99
N THR A 400 -5.67 22.91 10.48
CA THR A 400 -4.47 22.63 9.70
C THR A 400 -3.78 21.34 10.20
N VAL A 401 -2.95 20.73 9.37
CA VAL A 401 -2.19 19.51 9.70
C VAL A 401 -0.71 19.75 9.45
N ASN A 402 0.12 19.44 10.44
CA ASN A 402 1.56 19.35 10.29
C ASN A 402 1.96 17.87 10.27
N ILE A 403 2.80 17.47 9.31
CA ILE A 403 3.38 16.13 9.27
C ILE A 403 4.65 16.15 10.11
N ILE A 404 4.74 15.22 11.08
CA ILE A 404 5.87 15.10 12.00
C ILE A 404 6.96 14.24 11.34
N ASN A 405 8.24 14.54 11.63
CA ASN A 405 9.43 13.83 11.12
C ASN A 405 9.62 13.89 9.60
N ALA A 406 8.91 14.76 8.93
CA ALA A 406 8.96 14.90 7.50
C ALA A 406 10.21 15.65 7.00
N ASP A 407 10.99 16.28 7.88
CA ASP A 407 12.23 17.01 7.52
C ASP A 407 13.44 16.11 7.26
N ASP A 408 13.31 14.81 7.55
CA ASP A 408 14.34 13.81 7.23
C ASP A 408 14.47 13.70 5.69
N PRO A 409 15.66 13.93 5.10
CA PRO A 409 15.87 13.85 3.66
C PRO A 409 15.64 12.44 3.08
N ASP A 410 15.79 11.40 3.91
CA ASP A 410 15.60 10.00 3.52
C ASP A 410 14.15 9.52 3.77
N TRP A 411 13.30 10.37 4.34
CA TRP A 411 11.91 10.03 4.63
C TRP A 411 11.12 9.72 3.35
N THR A 412 10.33 8.66 3.42
CA THR A 412 9.41 8.25 2.36
C THR A 412 8.01 8.06 2.93
N ILE A 413 7.00 8.07 2.07
CA ILE A 413 5.60 7.84 2.48
C ILE A 413 5.42 6.47 3.18
N TRP A 414 6.26 5.48 2.89
CA TRP A 414 6.23 4.16 3.55
C TRP A 414 6.74 4.17 4.99
N ASP A 415 7.51 5.19 5.37
CA ASP A 415 7.99 5.38 6.75
C ASP A 415 6.91 6.01 7.64
N TRP A 416 5.90 6.63 7.03
CA TRP A 416 4.83 7.31 7.75
C TRP A 416 4.01 6.34 8.61
N LYS A 417 3.65 6.81 9.83
CA LYS A 417 2.77 6.13 10.78
C LYS A 417 1.57 7.02 11.08
N TYR A 418 0.46 6.40 11.41
CA TYR A 418 -0.79 7.12 11.74
C TYR A 418 -0.67 8.11 12.91
N THR A 419 0.43 8.08 13.65
CA THR A 419 0.76 9.01 14.75
C THR A 419 1.59 10.21 14.31
N ASP A 420 2.13 10.20 13.09
CA ASP A 420 3.12 11.17 12.64
C ASP A 420 2.45 12.40 12.01
N PHE A 421 1.48 12.95 12.73
CA PHE A 421 0.84 14.22 12.39
C PHE A 421 0.42 14.98 13.66
N GLU A 422 0.34 16.28 13.52
CA GLU A 422 -0.23 17.18 14.50
C GLU A 422 -1.43 17.91 13.90
N LEU A 423 -2.57 17.85 14.60
CA LEU A 423 -3.77 18.58 14.21
C LEU A 423 -3.84 19.90 14.96
N VAL A 424 -3.77 20.99 14.22
CA VAL A 424 -3.72 22.35 14.78
C VAL A 424 -5.09 23.03 14.63
N ASN A 425 -5.55 23.65 15.73
CA ASN A 425 -6.81 24.43 15.79
C ASN A 425 -8.07 23.61 15.44
N TYR A 426 -8.11 22.32 15.80
CA TYR A 426 -9.31 21.51 15.59
C TYR A 426 -10.34 21.71 16.70
N GLN A 427 -11.44 22.38 16.34
CA GLN A 427 -12.66 22.47 17.15
C GLN A 427 -13.77 21.70 16.45
N CYS A 428 -14.52 20.91 17.20
CA CYS A 428 -15.62 20.14 16.63
C CYS A 428 -16.75 19.91 17.63
N HIS A 429 -17.94 19.70 17.11
CA HIS A 429 -19.08 19.25 17.89
C HIS A 429 -18.88 17.79 18.38
N PRO A 430 -19.61 17.36 19.42
CA PRO A 430 -19.58 15.98 19.89
C PRO A 430 -19.85 14.96 18.80
N PRO A 431 -19.41 13.70 18.94
CA PRO A 431 -19.68 12.65 17.98
C PRO A 431 -21.18 12.36 17.88
N ILE A 432 -21.64 12.01 16.69
CA ILE A 432 -22.99 11.49 16.44
C ILE A 432 -22.83 10.00 16.10
N LYS A 433 -23.39 9.14 16.94
CA LYS A 433 -23.33 7.66 16.73
C LYS A 433 -24.41 7.22 15.76
N ALA A 434 -24.07 6.29 14.87
CA ALA A 434 -25.01 5.62 13.98
C ALA A 434 -24.63 4.15 13.82
N PRO A 435 -25.61 3.26 13.55
CA PRO A 435 -25.32 1.85 13.29
C PRO A 435 -24.63 1.69 11.92
N VAL A 436 -23.68 0.77 11.83
CA VAL A 436 -23.05 0.42 10.55
C VAL A 436 -23.94 -0.59 9.84
N ALA A 437 -24.29 -0.34 8.58
CA ALA A 437 -24.98 -1.30 7.72
C ALA A 437 -23.94 -2.26 7.10
N VAL A 438 -24.08 -3.57 7.34
CA VAL A 438 -23.11 -4.60 6.94
C VAL A 438 -23.74 -5.60 5.98
#